data_d163f9ee968c81ffe56af53d1ef242b4
#
_entry.id   d163f9ee968c81ffe56af53d1ef242b4
#
_cell.length_a   1.000
_cell.length_b   1.000
_cell.length_c   1.000
_cell.angle_alpha   90.00
_cell.angle_beta   90.00
_cell.angle_gamma   90.00
#
_symmetry.space_group_name_H-M   'P 1'
#
loop_
_entity.id
_entity.type
_entity.pdbx_description
1 polymer ?
#
loop_
_entity_poly.entity_id
_entity_poly.type
_entity_poly.pdbx_seq_one_letter_code
_entity_poly.pdbx_strand_id
1 'polypeptide(L)'
;MPAVCAFAQERKWEHNVYVAGGLLIDREWGKNETGVSMKLGYGLNYNFTEQWSIMSGLAIRRDAEHFFSSELYGEDSDDFLFLDIPVLMQFHASRWTFGLGPVFSFCIVNDSYHKDRVDSPYTELNGNDKIKNFYFSLQPCVRYHISRHFWLGVEGNIGLMNVNKTYDLPIPFGKKYLHNVMAVVGIRL
;
A
#
# COMPACT_ATOMS: atom_id res chain seq x y z
N MET A 1 11.88 -32.55 23.03
CA MET A 1 11.55 -31.38 23.83
C MET A 1 10.47 -30.55 23.12
N PRO A 2 9.23 -30.57 23.55
CA PRO A 2 8.19 -29.78 22.96
C PRO A 2 7.74 -28.68 23.94
N ALA A 3 8.40 -27.56 23.93
CA ALA A 3 8.04 -26.45 24.82
C ALA A 3 7.95 -25.09 24.08
N VAL A 4 7.62 -25.06 22.80
CA VAL A 4 7.60 -23.79 22.03
C VAL A 4 6.22 -23.45 21.46
N CYS A 5 5.21 -24.29 21.62
CA CYS A 5 3.90 -24.04 21.04
C CYS A 5 2.90 -23.25 21.91
N ALA A 6 3.32 -22.67 23.02
CA ALA A 6 2.40 -22.07 24.00
C ALA A 6 2.08 -20.59 23.78
N PHE A 7 2.40 -20.01 22.63
CA PHE A 7 2.14 -18.58 22.38
C PHE A 7 0.99 -18.25 21.44
N ALA A 8 0.41 -19.26 20.82
CA ALA A 8 -0.72 -19.08 19.94
C ALA A 8 -1.91 -19.81 20.53
N GLN A 9 -2.89 -19.07 20.95
CA GLN A 9 -4.24 -19.49 20.99
C GLN A 9 -4.97 -19.57 22.33
N GLU A 10 -5.69 -18.51 22.58
CA GLU A 10 -6.96 -18.58 23.31
C GLU A 10 -8.01 -17.61 22.73
N ARG A 11 -7.65 -16.73 21.79
CA ARG A 11 -8.61 -15.78 21.22
C ARG A 11 -8.87 -16.08 19.74
N LYS A 12 -10.12 -16.38 19.40
CA LYS A 12 -10.55 -16.48 17.99
C LYS A 12 -10.37 -15.17 17.22
N TRP A 13 -10.47 -14.04 17.94
CA TRP A 13 -10.35 -12.70 17.39
C TRP A 13 -9.16 -12.00 18.01
N GLU A 14 -8.34 -11.40 17.16
CA GLU A 14 -7.17 -10.60 17.54
C GLU A 14 -7.21 -9.25 16.83
N HIS A 15 -6.99 -8.19 17.61
CA HIS A 15 -6.96 -6.82 17.13
C HIS A 15 -5.50 -6.37 16.98
N ASN A 16 -5.21 -5.70 15.86
CA ASN A 16 -3.86 -5.19 15.58
C ASN A 16 -3.96 -3.74 15.15
N VAL A 17 -3.05 -2.91 15.66
CA VAL A 17 -2.78 -1.57 15.15
C VAL A 17 -1.37 -1.55 14.62
N TYR A 18 -1.15 -0.98 13.44
CA TYR A 18 0.16 -0.99 12.80
C TYR A 18 0.44 0.29 12.01
N VAL A 19 1.72 0.61 11.91
CA VAL A 19 2.24 1.64 11.03
C VAL A 19 3.23 1.02 10.06
N ALA A 20 3.28 1.53 8.85
CA ALA A 20 4.22 1.09 7.83
C ALA A 20 4.80 2.29 7.09
N GLY A 21 6.02 2.13 6.60
CA GLY A 21 6.69 3.10 5.76
C GLY A 21 7.68 2.43 4.82
N GLY A 22 7.80 2.96 3.61
CA GLY A 22 8.67 2.36 2.63
C GLY A 22 8.68 3.06 1.28
N LEU A 23 9.04 2.31 0.27
CA LEU A 23 9.21 2.81 -1.08
C LEU A 23 7.95 2.54 -1.91
N LEU A 24 7.52 3.55 -2.63
CA LEU A 24 6.60 3.46 -3.74
C LEU A 24 7.41 3.25 -5.02
N ILE A 25 6.96 2.34 -5.88
CA ILE A 25 7.51 2.08 -7.20
C ILE A 25 6.35 2.22 -8.18
N ASP A 26 6.36 3.29 -8.92
CA ASP A 26 5.43 3.50 -10.01
C ASP A 26 6.04 2.99 -11.31
N ARG A 27 5.22 2.29 -12.10
CA ARG A 27 5.60 1.86 -13.43
C ARG A 27 4.68 2.48 -14.46
N GLU A 28 5.15 3.54 -15.06
CA GLU A 28 4.48 4.22 -16.15
C GLU A 28 5.37 4.28 -17.41
N TRP A 29 4.82 4.01 -18.60
CA TRP A 29 5.53 4.07 -19.91
C TRP A 29 6.85 3.26 -19.97
N GLY A 30 6.98 2.21 -19.13
CA GLY A 30 8.22 1.42 -19.07
C GLY A 30 9.35 2.09 -18.27
N LYS A 31 9.11 3.24 -17.66
CA LYS A 31 10.01 3.86 -16.68
C LYS A 31 9.53 3.48 -15.28
N ASN A 32 10.48 3.29 -14.38
CA ASN A 32 10.20 3.11 -12.97
C ASN A 32 10.47 4.45 -12.28
N GLU A 33 9.45 4.98 -11.64
CA GLU A 33 9.56 6.16 -10.80
C GLU A 33 9.44 5.72 -9.35
N THR A 34 10.11 6.44 -8.45
CA THR A 34 10.17 6.05 -7.05
C THR A 34 9.62 7.17 -6.19
N GLY A 35 8.87 6.79 -5.17
CA GLY A 35 8.30 7.67 -4.18
C GLY A 35 8.36 7.06 -2.79
N VAL A 36 7.60 7.62 -1.89
CA VAL A 36 7.48 7.17 -0.49
C VAL A 36 6.05 6.78 -0.21
N SER A 37 5.87 5.62 0.44
CA SER A 37 4.58 5.17 0.96
C SER A 37 4.59 5.17 2.47
N MET A 38 3.52 5.65 3.09
CA MET A 38 3.25 5.57 4.53
C MET A 38 1.85 5.02 4.75
N LYS A 39 1.70 4.17 5.78
CA LYS A 39 0.41 3.54 6.10
C LYS A 39 0.19 3.50 7.60
N LEU A 40 -1.04 3.79 8.02
CA LEU A 40 -1.55 3.55 9.37
C LEU A 40 -2.77 2.64 9.24
N GLY A 41 -2.79 1.53 9.97
CA GLY A 41 -3.86 0.55 9.83
C GLY A 41 -4.31 -0.09 11.13
N TYR A 42 -5.54 -0.56 11.07
CA TYR A 42 -6.16 -1.42 12.06
C TYR A 42 -6.57 -2.73 11.38
N GLY A 43 -6.16 -3.85 11.96
CA GLY A 43 -6.45 -5.18 11.46
C GLY A 43 -7.18 -6.03 12.49
N LEU A 44 -8.14 -6.81 12.02
CA LEU A 44 -8.87 -7.79 12.77
C LEU A 44 -8.55 -9.18 12.20
N ASN A 45 -7.92 -10.04 13.00
CA ASN A 45 -7.63 -11.41 12.64
C ASN A 45 -8.70 -12.33 13.21
N TYR A 46 -9.14 -13.29 12.42
CA TYR A 46 -9.93 -14.41 12.85
C TYR A 46 -9.14 -15.71 12.69
N ASN A 47 -8.79 -16.33 13.81
CA ASN A 47 -8.03 -17.57 13.86
C ASN A 47 -9.00 -18.76 13.78
N PHE A 48 -9.01 -19.50 12.66
CA PHE A 48 -9.84 -20.68 12.49
C PHE A 48 -9.11 -21.98 12.83
N THR A 49 -7.76 -21.97 12.77
CA THR A 49 -6.90 -23.03 13.32
C THR A 49 -5.69 -22.39 14.02
N GLU A 50 -4.85 -23.20 14.67
CA GLU A 50 -3.58 -22.75 15.26
C GLU A 50 -2.60 -22.20 14.21
N GLN A 51 -2.71 -22.66 12.99
CA GLN A 51 -1.79 -22.30 11.92
C GLN A 51 -2.39 -21.32 10.91
N TRP A 52 -3.71 -21.19 10.84
CA TRP A 52 -4.37 -20.40 9.82
C TRP A 52 -5.32 -19.37 10.37
N SER A 53 -5.23 -18.18 9.84
CA SER A 53 -6.17 -17.10 10.11
C SER A 53 -6.49 -16.31 8.84
N ILE A 54 -7.54 -15.53 8.91
CA ILE A 54 -7.85 -14.50 7.94
C ILE A 54 -7.76 -13.14 8.65
N MET A 55 -7.09 -12.18 8.02
CA MET A 55 -7.03 -10.81 8.49
C MET A 55 -7.79 -9.92 7.53
N SER A 56 -8.64 -9.06 8.09
CA SER A 56 -9.20 -7.91 7.37
C SER A 56 -9.10 -6.67 8.24
N GLY A 57 -9.42 -5.50 7.70
CA GLY A 57 -9.36 -4.25 8.46
C GLY A 57 -9.45 -3.02 7.57
N LEU A 58 -8.98 -1.91 8.13
CA LEU A 58 -8.92 -0.63 7.45
C LEU A 58 -7.54 -0.01 7.63
N ALA A 59 -7.01 0.59 6.57
CA ALA A 59 -5.79 1.37 6.65
C ALA A 59 -5.90 2.63 5.81
N ILE A 60 -5.27 3.70 6.28
CA ILE A 60 -5.04 4.91 5.51
C ILE A 60 -3.61 4.84 5.00
N ARG A 61 -3.42 4.97 3.68
CA ARG A 61 -2.12 4.95 3.02
C ARG A 61 -1.95 6.22 2.20
N ARG A 62 -0.80 6.86 2.39
CA ARG A 62 -0.34 7.99 1.58
C ARG A 62 0.81 7.54 0.71
N ASP A 63 0.69 7.76 -0.58
CA ASP A 63 1.71 7.54 -1.59
C ASP A 63 2.11 8.89 -2.16
N ALA A 64 3.37 9.29 -1.97
CA ALA A 64 3.92 10.53 -2.48
C ALA A 64 4.98 10.21 -3.54
N GLU A 65 4.75 10.65 -4.75
CA GLU A 65 5.67 10.52 -5.88
C GLU A 65 6.39 11.86 -6.08
N HIS A 66 7.72 11.81 -6.20
CA HIS A 66 8.52 12.95 -6.55
C HIS A 66 9.22 12.68 -7.88
N PHE A 67 8.86 13.43 -8.88
CA PHE A 67 9.53 13.42 -10.17
C PHE A 67 10.64 14.44 -10.14
N PHE A 68 11.89 13.99 -10.07
CA PHE A 68 13.02 14.85 -10.37
C PHE A 68 13.13 14.98 -11.89
N SER A 69 12.49 15.99 -12.43
CA SER A 69 12.80 16.35 -13.81
C SER A 69 14.11 17.16 -13.84
N SER A 70 14.89 16.97 -14.90
CA SER A 70 16.07 17.75 -15.18
C SER A 70 15.73 19.24 -15.21
N GLU A 71 16.70 20.13 -14.95
CA GLU A 71 16.56 21.59 -14.84
C GLU A 71 15.73 22.30 -15.96
N LEU A 72 15.39 21.58 -17.02
CA LEU A 72 14.63 22.06 -18.17
C LEU A 72 13.11 21.85 -18.11
N TYR A 73 12.58 20.89 -17.30
CA TYR A 73 11.18 20.45 -17.43
C TYR A 73 10.28 20.64 -16.21
N GLY A 74 10.69 21.43 -15.21
CA GLY A 74 9.84 21.66 -14.03
C GLY A 74 9.85 20.51 -13.01
N GLU A 75 9.18 20.68 -11.89
CA GLU A 75 9.03 19.69 -10.82
C GLU A 75 7.57 19.20 -10.81
N ASP A 76 7.37 17.89 -11.02
CA ASP A 76 6.06 17.24 -10.87
C ASP A 76 6.05 16.46 -9.55
N SER A 77 4.99 16.58 -8.78
CA SER A 77 4.75 15.74 -7.63
C SER A 77 3.28 15.32 -7.58
N ASP A 78 3.06 14.02 -7.43
CA ASP A 78 1.74 13.45 -7.22
C ASP A 78 1.64 12.94 -5.78
N ASP A 79 0.54 13.28 -5.09
CA ASP A 79 0.26 12.85 -3.71
C ASP A 79 -1.12 12.20 -3.67
N PHE A 80 -1.15 10.94 -3.26
CA PHE A 80 -2.36 10.14 -3.21
C PHE A 80 -2.67 9.69 -1.79
N LEU A 81 -3.92 9.83 -1.36
CA LEU A 81 -4.41 9.27 -0.12
C LEU A 81 -5.43 8.18 -0.41
N PHE A 82 -5.16 6.98 0.09
CA PHE A 82 -6.00 5.80 -0.11
C PHE A 82 -6.59 5.30 1.21
N LEU A 83 -7.84 4.82 1.13
CA LEU A 83 -8.42 3.93 2.12
C LEU A 83 -8.25 2.49 1.61
N ASP A 84 -7.46 1.70 2.31
CA ASP A 84 -7.16 0.31 1.99
C ASP A 84 -8.00 -0.63 2.86
N ILE A 85 -8.59 -1.64 2.23
CA ILE A 85 -9.28 -2.76 2.89
C ILE A 85 -8.54 -4.04 2.52
N PRO A 86 -7.59 -4.50 3.34
CA PRO A 86 -6.90 -5.77 3.12
C PRO A 86 -7.79 -6.96 3.47
N VAL A 87 -7.65 -8.07 2.73
CA VAL A 87 -8.23 -9.37 3.05
C VAL A 87 -7.14 -10.41 2.86
N LEU A 88 -6.44 -10.76 3.92
CA LEU A 88 -5.24 -11.59 3.86
C LEU A 88 -5.48 -12.95 4.51
N MET A 89 -5.21 -14.03 3.78
CA MET A 89 -5.00 -15.34 4.37
C MET A 89 -3.63 -15.36 5.02
N GLN A 90 -3.54 -15.84 6.26
CA GLN A 90 -2.31 -15.88 7.02
C GLN A 90 -1.98 -17.29 7.50
N PHE A 91 -0.71 -17.64 7.41
CA PHE A 91 -0.15 -18.86 7.94
C PHE A 91 0.84 -18.55 9.07
N HIS A 92 0.63 -19.18 10.22
CA HIS A 92 1.43 -18.99 11.42
C HIS A 92 2.39 -20.16 11.63
N ALA A 93 3.67 -19.87 11.73
CA ALA A 93 4.74 -20.84 11.99
C ALA A 93 5.64 -20.33 13.12
N SER A 94 5.42 -20.81 14.34
CA SER A 94 6.14 -20.34 15.54
C SER A 94 5.97 -18.81 15.76
N ARG A 95 7.05 -18.05 15.56
CA ARG A 95 7.03 -16.58 15.68
C ARG A 95 6.80 -15.86 14.34
N TRP A 96 6.68 -16.61 13.25
CA TRP A 96 6.50 -16.05 11.93
C TRP A 96 5.04 -16.12 11.50
N THR A 97 4.59 -15.08 10.83
CA THR A 97 3.31 -15.04 10.13
C THR A 97 3.56 -14.64 8.68
N PHE A 98 3.11 -15.47 7.76
CA PHE A 98 3.15 -15.22 6.32
C PHE A 98 1.72 -14.93 5.88
N GLY A 99 1.54 -13.85 5.16
CA GLY A 99 0.22 -13.46 4.67
C GLY A 99 0.23 -13.16 3.18
N LEU A 100 -0.88 -13.45 2.53
CA LEU A 100 -1.12 -13.13 1.13
C LEU A 100 -2.61 -12.89 0.90
N GLY A 101 -2.95 -11.87 0.12
CA GLY A 101 -4.33 -11.64 -0.28
C GLY A 101 -4.55 -10.31 -0.96
N PRO A 102 -5.77 -10.06 -1.44
CA PRO A 102 -6.14 -8.83 -2.08
C PRO A 102 -6.22 -7.65 -1.10
N VAL A 103 -5.94 -6.46 -1.61
CA VAL A 103 -6.23 -5.18 -0.98
C VAL A 103 -7.10 -4.37 -1.93
N PHE A 104 -8.23 -3.93 -1.43
CA PHE A 104 -9.15 -3.04 -2.12
C PHE A 104 -8.84 -1.60 -1.69
N SER A 105 -8.41 -0.77 -2.63
CA SER A 105 -7.95 0.60 -2.36
C SER A 105 -8.91 1.61 -2.99
N PHE A 106 -9.36 2.55 -2.16
CA PHE A 106 -10.22 3.65 -2.57
C PHE A 106 -9.43 4.96 -2.46
N CYS A 107 -9.26 5.67 -3.57
CA CYS A 107 -8.60 6.97 -3.56
C CYS A 107 -9.53 8.01 -2.95
N ILE A 108 -9.08 8.65 -1.86
CA ILE A 108 -9.82 9.69 -1.15
C ILE A 108 -9.35 11.07 -1.61
N VAL A 109 -8.03 11.25 -1.77
CA VAL A 109 -7.41 12.51 -2.21
C VAL A 109 -6.41 12.19 -3.31
N ASN A 110 -6.42 13.02 -4.32
CA ASN A 110 -5.51 12.95 -5.46
C ASN A 110 -5.08 14.39 -5.80
N ASP A 111 -3.94 14.79 -5.25
CA ASP A 111 -3.36 16.09 -5.48
C ASP A 111 -2.15 15.95 -6.41
N SER A 112 -2.21 16.60 -7.55
CA SER A 112 -1.09 16.69 -8.48
C SER A 112 -0.62 18.14 -8.54
N TYR A 113 0.66 18.35 -8.28
CA TYR A 113 1.29 19.65 -8.37
C TYR A 113 2.27 19.67 -9.53
N HIS A 114 2.02 20.57 -10.48
CA HIS A 114 2.89 20.80 -11.64
C HIS A 114 3.43 22.22 -11.57
N LYS A 115 4.75 22.38 -11.46
CA LYS A 115 5.41 23.68 -11.44
C LYS A 115 6.11 23.92 -12.77
N ASP A 116 5.43 24.61 -13.68
CA ASP A 116 6.05 25.11 -14.90
C ASP A 116 7.03 26.23 -14.60
N ARG A 117 8.24 26.11 -15.15
CA ARG A 117 9.31 27.11 -15.01
C ARG A 117 9.29 28.20 -16.08
N VAL A 118 8.45 28.07 -17.08
CA VAL A 118 8.34 29.01 -18.20
C VAL A 118 6.88 29.36 -18.40
N ASP A 119 6.57 30.65 -18.58
CA ASP A 119 5.25 31.22 -18.89
C ASP A 119 4.58 30.49 -20.09
N SER A 120 4.04 29.32 -19.83
CA SER A 120 3.25 28.57 -20.80
C SER A 120 1.78 28.69 -20.41
N PRO A 121 0.91 29.13 -21.34
CA PRO A 121 -0.53 29.30 -21.06
C PRO A 121 -1.28 27.96 -21.04
N TYR A 122 -0.60 26.85 -20.78
CA TYR A 122 -1.28 25.55 -20.64
C TYR A 122 -1.96 25.46 -19.30
N THR A 123 -3.25 25.48 -19.37
CA THR A 123 -4.27 25.29 -18.35
C THR A 123 -3.86 24.22 -17.34
N GLU A 124 -3.85 24.61 -16.05
CA GLU A 124 -3.87 23.68 -14.92
C GLU A 124 -4.95 22.64 -15.16
N LEU A 125 -4.57 21.44 -15.57
CA LEU A 125 -5.46 20.29 -15.51
C LEU A 125 -5.61 19.97 -14.03
N ASN A 126 -6.75 20.37 -13.45
CA ASN A 126 -7.11 20.06 -12.07
C ASN A 126 -6.84 18.59 -11.81
N GLY A 127 -5.90 18.31 -10.91
CA GLY A 127 -5.36 16.97 -10.62
C GLY A 127 -6.36 15.90 -10.19
N ASN A 128 -7.61 16.28 -9.88
CA ASN A 128 -8.67 15.39 -9.41
C ASN A 128 -9.11 14.32 -10.41
N ASP A 129 -8.64 14.36 -11.66
CA ASP A 129 -9.16 13.48 -12.70
C ASP A 129 -8.16 12.43 -13.22
N LYS A 130 -6.90 12.42 -12.77
CA LYS A 130 -5.87 11.56 -13.37
C LYS A 130 -5.99 10.07 -13.02
N ILE A 131 -6.40 9.71 -11.80
CA ILE A 131 -6.47 8.32 -11.37
C ILE A 131 -7.89 7.85 -11.06
N LYS A 132 -8.08 6.54 -11.13
CA LYS A 132 -9.33 5.88 -10.77
C LYS A 132 -9.56 5.94 -9.26
N ASN A 133 -10.81 6.10 -8.86
CA ASN A 133 -11.19 6.13 -7.45
C ASN A 133 -11.05 4.77 -6.76
N PHE A 134 -10.90 3.69 -7.53
CA PHE A 134 -10.79 2.34 -7.03
C PHE A 134 -9.75 1.54 -7.81
N TYR A 135 -8.90 0.81 -7.09
CA TYR A 135 -8.07 -0.24 -7.66
C TYR A 135 -7.86 -1.37 -6.65
N PHE A 136 -7.36 -2.51 -7.12
CA PHE A 136 -6.96 -3.57 -6.22
C PHE A 136 -5.53 -4.02 -6.49
N SER A 137 -4.90 -4.52 -5.44
CA SER A 137 -3.53 -5.03 -5.41
C SER A 137 -3.47 -6.37 -4.68
N LEU A 138 -2.37 -7.09 -4.87
CA LEU A 138 -2.03 -8.27 -4.10
C LEU A 138 -1.01 -7.89 -3.03
N GLN A 139 -1.26 -8.24 -1.77
CA GLN A 139 -0.38 -7.92 -0.65
C GLN A 139 0.25 -9.20 -0.08
N PRO A 140 1.50 -9.54 -0.44
CA PRO A 140 2.33 -10.43 0.35
C PRO A 140 2.83 -9.72 1.61
N CYS A 141 2.90 -10.44 2.74
CA CYS A 141 3.50 -9.92 3.95
C CYS A 141 4.18 -11.03 4.76
N VAL A 142 5.23 -10.63 5.47
CA VAL A 142 5.93 -11.47 6.44
C VAL A 142 6.07 -10.69 7.73
N ARG A 143 5.68 -11.29 8.85
CA ARG A 143 5.73 -10.68 10.18
C ARG A 143 6.49 -11.58 11.14
N TYR A 144 7.24 -10.97 12.03
CA TYR A 144 7.96 -11.64 13.12
C TYR A 144 7.46 -11.12 14.47
N HIS A 145 6.94 -11.99 15.32
CA HIS A 145 6.43 -11.67 16.65
C HIS A 145 7.59 -11.65 17.66
N ILE A 146 8.00 -10.44 18.07
CA ILE A 146 9.04 -10.21 19.07
C ILE A 146 8.52 -10.64 20.44
N SER A 147 7.28 -10.28 20.73
CA SER A 147 6.59 -10.60 21.98
C SER A 147 5.11 -10.94 21.70
N ARG A 148 4.34 -11.13 22.78
CA ARG A 148 2.87 -11.36 22.66
C ARG A 148 2.13 -10.17 22.07
N HIS A 149 2.67 -8.95 22.26
CA HIS A 149 2.00 -7.72 21.83
C HIS A 149 2.69 -7.05 20.65
N PHE A 150 3.99 -7.23 20.47
CA PHE A 150 4.77 -6.52 19.45
C PHE A 150 5.21 -7.42 18.34
N TRP A 151 5.07 -6.94 17.12
CA TRP A 151 5.58 -7.58 15.92
C TRP A 151 6.15 -6.54 14.96
N LEU A 152 7.07 -7.00 14.12
CA LEU A 152 7.63 -6.24 13.00
C LEU A 152 7.55 -7.08 11.74
N GLY A 153 7.62 -6.45 10.58
CA GLY A 153 7.54 -7.19 9.32
C GLY A 153 7.84 -6.36 8.10
N VAL A 154 7.61 -6.99 6.97
CA VAL A 154 7.66 -6.38 5.64
C VAL A 154 6.39 -6.75 4.92
N GLU A 155 5.80 -5.80 4.24
CA GLU A 155 4.67 -6.00 3.34
C GLU A 155 4.94 -5.32 2.00
N GLY A 156 4.37 -5.87 0.94
CA GLY A 156 4.37 -5.26 -0.38
C GLY A 156 2.95 -5.15 -0.92
N ASN A 157 2.69 -4.17 -1.76
CA ASN A 157 1.49 -4.15 -2.60
C ASN A 157 1.89 -4.23 -4.06
N ILE A 158 1.37 -5.21 -4.75
CA ILE A 158 1.57 -5.43 -6.18
C ILE A 158 0.27 -4.99 -6.87
N GLY A 159 0.29 -3.80 -7.48
CA GLY A 159 -0.87 -3.28 -8.22
C GLY A 159 -1.22 -4.17 -9.40
N LEU A 160 -2.45 -4.65 -9.46
CA LEU A 160 -2.96 -5.55 -10.50
C LEU A 160 -3.82 -4.82 -11.54
N MET A 161 -4.22 -3.58 -11.24
CA MET A 161 -5.03 -2.77 -12.15
C MET A 161 -4.27 -1.52 -12.59
N ASN A 162 -4.53 -1.10 -13.82
CA ASN A 162 -4.14 0.23 -14.29
C ASN A 162 -4.93 1.29 -13.51
N VAL A 163 -4.22 2.19 -12.82
CA VAL A 163 -4.84 3.26 -12.01
C VAL A 163 -5.20 4.50 -12.83
N ASN A 164 -4.57 4.72 -14.00
CA ASN A 164 -4.91 5.88 -14.83
C ASN A 164 -6.34 5.80 -15.35
N LYS A 165 -7.05 6.93 -15.31
CA LYS A 165 -8.31 7.10 -16.04
C LYS A 165 -7.98 7.16 -17.54
N THR A 166 -8.78 6.46 -18.33
CA THR A 166 -8.70 6.56 -19.79
C THR A 166 -9.53 7.78 -20.20
N TYR A 167 -8.87 8.81 -20.74
CA TYR A 167 -9.58 9.90 -21.41
C TYR A 167 -9.72 9.56 -22.89
N ASP A 168 -10.81 10.00 -23.52
CA ASP A 168 -11.01 9.94 -24.97
C ASP A 168 -10.12 10.95 -25.72
N LEU A 169 -8.86 11.03 -25.34
CA LEU A 169 -7.86 11.84 -26.03
C LEU A 169 -7.16 11.00 -27.10
N PRO A 170 -6.76 11.61 -28.22
CA PRO A 170 -6.11 10.90 -29.32
C PRO A 170 -4.73 10.33 -28.95
N ILE A 171 -4.19 10.68 -27.79
CA ILE A 171 -2.93 10.15 -27.26
C ILE A 171 -3.27 9.18 -26.13
N PRO A 172 -2.99 7.86 -26.26
CA PRO A 172 -3.24 6.91 -25.20
C PRO A 172 -2.31 7.21 -24.01
N PHE A 173 -2.90 7.57 -22.87
CA PHE A 173 -2.13 7.63 -21.63
C PHE A 173 -1.54 6.25 -21.31
N GLY A 174 -0.30 6.22 -20.84
CA GLY A 174 0.36 4.99 -20.41
C GLY A 174 -0.41 4.27 -19.32
N LYS A 175 -0.19 2.96 -19.22
CA LYS A 175 -0.71 2.19 -18.08
C LYS A 175 0.16 2.49 -16.88
N LYS A 176 -0.45 2.92 -15.77
CA LYS A 176 0.20 3.20 -14.50
C LYS A 176 -0.15 2.12 -13.48
N TYR A 177 0.86 1.51 -12.87
CA TYR A 177 0.71 0.48 -11.84
C TYR A 177 1.49 0.92 -10.60
N LEU A 178 0.79 0.99 -9.48
CA LEU A 178 1.39 1.36 -8.19
C LEU A 178 1.83 0.10 -7.44
N HIS A 179 3.11 0.01 -7.14
CA HIS A 179 3.70 -1.03 -6.32
C HIS A 179 4.36 -0.39 -5.11
N ASN A 180 4.35 -1.05 -3.96
CA ASN A 180 5.14 -0.59 -2.83
C ASN A 180 5.74 -1.73 -2.03
N VAL A 181 6.79 -1.41 -1.28
CA VAL A 181 7.42 -2.29 -0.29
C VAL A 181 7.64 -1.47 0.97
N MET A 182 7.07 -1.93 2.08
CA MET A 182 7.07 -1.20 3.35
C MET A 182 7.57 -2.07 4.50
N ALA A 183 8.38 -1.48 5.37
CA ALA A 183 8.61 -2.02 6.71
C ALA A 183 7.40 -1.68 7.60
N VAL A 184 7.00 -2.63 8.42
CA VAL A 184 5.79 -2.54 9.26
C VAL A 184 6.13 -2.84 10.69
N VAL A 185 5.56 -2.07 11.61
CA VAL A 185 5.60 -2.33 13.06
C VAL A 185 4.17 -2.31 13.58
N GLY A 186 3.84 -3.27 14.43
CA GLY A 186 2.47 -3.34 14.94
C GLY A 186 2.39 -3.86 16.37
N ILE A 187 1.23 -3.57 16.94
CA ILE A 187 0.85 -3.97 18.30
C ILE A 187 -0.42 -4.82 18.20
N ARG A 188 -0.39 -5.96 18.87
CA ARG A 188 -1.55 -6.81 19.12
C ARG A 188 -2.19 -6.39 20.44
N LEU A 189 -3.50 -6.16 20.43
CA LEU A 189 -4.32 -5.74 21.56
C LEU A 189 -5.00 -6.93 22.22
#